data_fe1869123c77b40d8cdd075aa00aacec
#
_entry.id   fe1869123c77b40d8cdd075aa00aacec
#
_cell.length_a   1.000
_cell.length_b   1.000
_cell.length_c   1.000
_cell.angle_alpha   90.00
_cell.angle_beta   90.00
_cell.angle_gamma   90.00
#
_symmetry.space_group_name_H-M   'P 1'
#
loop_
_entity.id
_entity.type
_entity.pdbx_description
1 polymer ?
#
loop_
_entity_poly.entity_id
_entity_poly.type
_entity_poly.pdbx_seq_one_letter_code
_entity_poly.pdbx_strand_id
1 'polypeptide(L)'
;MHFGRVHELCYLKSSELPEADPRRKYKGRAVFLGDQVKDQDGNVALFQELGSAPTTMSASKIADYHGLLPGNVLMTADVTSAYLQAEITGTKTWVELPPGRWPDAWFRNAPRGGE
;
A
#
# COMPACT_ATOMS: atom_id res chain seq x y z
N MET A 1 12.45 14.71 -10.46
CA MET A 1 11.49 13.62 -10.72
C MET A 1 11.93 12.38 -9.97
N HIS A 2 10.98 11.62 -9.46
CA HIS A 2 11.25 10.35 -8.80
C HIS A 2 10.69 9.20 -9.61
N PHE A 3 11.31 8.02 -9.50
CA PHE A 3 10.91 6.79 -10.18
C PHE A 3 10.83 5.67 -9.18
N GLY A 4 9.69 5.02 -9.11
CA GLY A 4 9.44 3.90 -8.20
C GLY A 4 8.75 2.75 -8.89
N ARG A 5 8.68 1.61 -8.22
CA ARG A 5 8.07 0.37 -8.72
C ARG A 5 6.91 -0.05 -7.87
N VAL A 6 5.99 -0.75 -8.49
CA VAL A 6 4.91 -1.45 -7.81
C VAL A 6 5.21 -2.94 -7.79
N HIS A 7 5.03 -3.53 -6.62
CA HIS A 7 5.12 -4.98 -6.43
C HIS A 7 3.74 -5.55 -6.11
N GLU A 8 3.47 -6.72 -6.62
CA GLU A 8 2.23 -7.42 -6.36
C GLU A 8 2.43 -8.53 -5.34
N LEU A 9 1.55 -8.57 -4.36
CA LEU A 9 1.49 -9.60 -3.34
C LEU A 9 0.16 -10.32 -3.46
N CYS A 10 0.21 -11.65 -3.43
CA CYS A 10 -0.97 -12.48 -3.34
C CYS A 10 -0.82 -13.42 -2.15
N TYR A 11 -1.80 -13.42 -1.27
CA TYR A 11 -1.81 -14.32 -0.13
C TYR A 11 -3.22 -14.89 0.11
N LEU A 12 -3.25 -16.01 0.79
CA LEU A 12 -4.49 -16.68 1.17
C LEU A 12 -4.95 -16.16 2.53
N LYS A 13 -6.04 -15.40 2.55
CA LYS A 13 -6.66 -14.93 3.78
C LYS A 13 -7.32 -16.11 4.50
N SER A 14 -7.18 -16.16 5.83
CA SER A 14 -7.75 -17.21 6.67
C SER A 14 -7.23 -18.60 6.31
N SER A 15 -5.93 -18.69 6.01
CA SER A 15 -5.27 -19.96 5.64
C SER A 15 -5.27 -21.01 6.76
N GLU A 16 -5.51 -20.58 8.00
CA GLU A 16 -5.67 -21.43 9.19
C GLU A 16 -6.97 -22.23 9.20
N LEU A 17 -7.94 -21.84 8.38
CA LEU A 17 -9.23 -22.52 8.29
C LEU A 17 -9.16 -23.73 7.33
N PRO A 18 -10.08 -24.70 7.45
CA PRO A 18 -10.18 -25.82 6.50
C PRO A 18 -10.31 -25.38 5.04
N GLU A 19 -9.80 -26.18 4.12
CA GLU A 19 -9.78 -25.83 2.68
C GLU A 19 -11.16 -25.52 2.10
N ALA A 20 -12.20 -26.17 2.59
CA ALA A 20 -13.59 -25.95 2.11
C ALA A 20 -14.28 -24.73 2.75
N ASP A 21 -13.61 -24.01 3.67
CA ASP A 21 -14.23 -22.87 4.35
C ASP A 21 -14.35 -21.67 3.40
N PRO A 22 -15.57 -21.11 3.20
CA PRO A 22 -15.81 -20.01 2.27
C PRO A 22 -15.13 -18.69 2.66
N ARG A 23 -14.63 -18.56 3.90
CA ARG A 23 -13.86 -17.41 4.36
C ARG A 23 -12.42 -17.42 3.86
N ARG A 24 -11.98 -18.56 3.38
CA ARG A 24 -10.66 -18.77 2.78
C ARG A 24 -10.65 -18.22 1.36
N LYS A 25 -10.00 -17.11 1.13
CA LYS A 25 -9.94 -16.46 -0.21
C LYS A 25 -8.57 -15.85 -0.47
N TYR A 26 -8.17 -15.91 -1.72
CA TYR A 26 -6.99 -15.20 -2.18
C TYR A 26 -7.22 -13.69 -2.13
N LYS A 27 -6.24 -12.98 -1.63
CA LYS A 27 -6.24 -11.53 -1.58
C LYS A 27 -4.99 -10.99 -2.24
N GLY A 28 -5.18 -10.27 -3.34
CA GLY A 28 -4.12 -9.54 -4.02
C GLY A 28 -3.96 -8.13 -3.45
N ARG A 29 -2.72 -7.67 -3.41
CA ARG A 29 -2.37 -6.29 -3.10
C ARG A 29 -1.29 -5.80 -4.04
N ALA A 30 -1.43 -4.58 -4.51
CA ALA A 30 -0.36 -3.85 -5.16
C ALA A 30 0.26 -2.89 -4.13
N VAL A 31 1.56 -2.93 -3.98
CA VAL A 31 2.30 -2.08 -3.04
C VAL A 31 3.37 -1.30 -3.78
N PHE A 32 3.50 -0.02 -3.45
CA PHE A 32 4.58 0.81 -3.95
C PHE A 32 5.83 0.58 -3.12
N LEU A 33 6.97 0.33 -3.79
CA LEU A 33 8.25 0.09 -3.13
C LEU A 33 8.92 1.43 -2.79
N GLY A 34 8.48 2.06 -1.71
CA GLY A 34 8.97 3.37 -1.28
C GLY A 34 10.43 3.41 -0.86
N ASP A 35 11.00 2.26 -0.49
CA ASP A 35 12.41 2.08 -0.13
C ASP A 35 13.36 2.04 -1.34
N GLN A 36 12.83 1.87 -2.55
CA GLN A 36 13.60 1.71 -3.79
C GLN A 36 13.36 2.85 -4.80
N VAL A 37 12.84 3.98 -4.34
CA VAL A 37 12.60 5.13 -5.21
C VAL A 37 13.91 5.81 -5.55
N LYS A 38 14.10 6.09 -6.83
CA LYS A 38 15.29 6.76 -7.37
C LYS A 38 14.93 8.13 -7.92
N ASP A 39 15.91 9.04 -7.86
CA ASP A 39 15.83 10.32 -8.55
C ASP A 39 16.20 10.18 -10.04
N GLN A 40 16.20 11.28 -10.76
CA GLN A 40 16.56 11.32 -12.19
C GLN A 40 18.02 10.96 -12.48
N ASP A 41 18.90 11.04 -11.48
CA ASP A 41 20.32 10.72 -11.58
C ASP A 41 20.61 9.28 -11.15
N GLY A 42 19.57 8.52 -10.76
CA GLY A 42 19.68 7.14 -10.34
C GLY A 42 20.05 6.94 -8.87
N ASN A 43 20.17 8.00 -8.09
CA ASN A 43 20.42 7.92 -6.66
C ASN A 43 19.14 7.58 -5.89
N VAL A 44 19.28 7.01 -4.70
CA VAL A 44 18.13 6.76 -3.83
C VAL A 44 17.52 8.09 -3.41
N ALA A 45 16.22 8.27 -3.69
CA ALA A 45 15.52 9.47 -3.27
C ALA A 45 15.32 9.46 -1.76
N LEU A 46 15.83 10.50 -1.09
CA LEU A 46 15.64 10.68 0.34
C LEU A 46 14.31 11.39 0.57
N PHE A 47 13.40 10.71 1.25
CA PHE A 47 12.18 11.33 1.74
C PHE A 47 12.40 11.82 3.15
N GLN A 48 11.95 13.05 3.43
CA GLN A 48 11.86 13.48 4.83
C GLN A 48 10.78 12.62 5.50
N GLU A 49 11.14 11.97 6.59
CA GLU A 49 10.17 11.24 7.40
C GLU A 49 9.14 12.21 7.98
N LEU A 50 8.01 12.28 7.32
CA LEU A 50 6.79 12.89 7.85
C LEU A 50 5.89 11.80 8.46
N GLY A 51 6.48 10.67 8.83
CA GLY A 51 5.77 9.49 9.28
C GLY A 51 5.12 9.66 10.64
N SER A 52 3.86 9.31 10.73
CA SER A 52 3.23 8.95 11.99
C SER A 52 3.64 7.53 12.36
N ALA A 53 4.13 7.34 13.57
CA ALA A 53 4.37 5.99 14.08
C ALA A 53 3.03 5.30 14.38
N PRO A 54 2.92 3.98 14.15
CA PRO A 54 1.76 3.21 14.61
C PRO A 54 1.57 3.37 16.13
N THR A 55 0.32 3.41 16.55
CA THR A 55 -0.01 3.45 17.98
C THR A 55 0.59 2.25 18.71
N THR A 56 1.21 2.50 19.86
CA THR A 56 1.73 1.41 20.68
C THR A 56 0.58 0.57 21.26
N MET A 57 0.82 -0.69 21.56
CA MET A 57 -0.16 -1.57 22.19
C MET A 57 -0.67 -1.00 23.51
N SER A 58 0.19 -0.37 24.31
CA SER A 58 -0.18 0.24 25.58
C SER A 58 -1.10 1.43 25.38
N ALA A 59 -0.82 2.30 24.39
CA ALA A 59 -1.68 3.45 24.09
C ALA A 59 -3.07 3.01 23.60
N SER A 60 -3.13 1.96 22.77
CA SER A 60 -4.41 1.38 22.33
C SER A 60 -5.24 0.88 23.51
N LYS A 61 -4.62 0.10 24.42
CA LYS A 61 -5.31 -0.39 25.63
C LYS A 61 -5.80 0.71 26.55
N ILE A 62 -5.03 1.81 26.69
CA ILE A 62 -5.43 2.97 27.49
C ILE A 62 -6.64 3.66 26.84
N ALA A 63 -6.65 3.81 25.52
CA ALA A 63 -7.79 4.40 24.81
C ALA A 63 -9.06 3.54 24.98
N ASP A 64 -8.94 2.22 24.85
CA ASP A 64 -10.05 1.30 25.07
C ASP A 64 -10.59 1.39 26.50
N TYR A 65 -9.70 1.39 27.50
CA TYR A 65 -10.09 1.56 28.90
C TYR A 65 -10.82 2.89 29.13
N HIS A 66 -10.29 3.98 28.60
CA HIS A 66 -10.94 5.30 28.72
C HIS A 66 -12.33 5.31 28.07
N GLY A 67 -12.47 4.67 26.90
CA GLY A 67 -13.74 4.55 26.20
C GLY A 67 -14.82 3.76 26.96
N LEU A 68 -14.40 2.86 27.86
CA LEU A 68 -15.31 2.05 28.67
C LEU A 68 -15.74 2.72 29.98
N LEU A 69 -15.18 3.89 30.32
CA LEU A 69 -15.60 4.62 31.53
C LEU A 69 -17.03 5.18 31.38
N PRO A 70 -17.78 5.28 32.46
CA PRO A 70 -19.13 5.87 32.47
C PRO A 70 -19.16 7.23 31.77
N GLY A 71 -20.10 7.41 30.86
CA GLY A 71 -20.26 8.66 30.10
C GLY A 71 -19.41 8.78 28.83
N ASN A 72 -18.51 7.83 28.60
CA ASN A 72 -17.73 7.74 27.36
C ASN A 72 -18.32 6.73 26.38
N VAL A 73 -17.92 6.84 25.13
CA VAL A 73 -18.31 5.90 24.05
C VAL A 73 -17.06 5.50 23.28
N LEU A 74 -16.92 4.21 23.02
CA LEU A 74 -15.90 3.67 22.14
C LEU A 74 -16.44 3.56 20.71
N MET A 75 -15.74 4.14 19.75
CA MET A 75 -16.08 4.04 18.35
C MET A 75 -14.85 3.59 17.55
N THR A 76 -15.03 2.63 16.67
CA THR A 76 -14.02 2.19 15.70
C THR A 76 -14.50 2.54 14.31
N ALA A 77 -13.57 2.98 13.46
CA ALA A 77 -13.85 3.27 12.06
C ALA A 77 -12.73 2.74 11.18
N ASP A 78 -13.10 2.28 10.00
CA ASP A 78 -12.17 1.89 8.94
C ASP A 78 -12.39 2.78 7.72
N VAL A 79 -11.30 3.31 7.18
CA VAL A 79 -11.38 4.17 5.99
C VAL A 79 -11.03 3.36 4.76
N THR A 80 -12.00 3.22 3.87
CA THR A 80 -11.81 2.49 2.61
C THR A 80 -10.75 3.17 1.75
N SER A 81 -9.71 2.41 1.39
CA SER A 81 -8.62 2.88 0.52
C SER A 81 -8.00 4.21 0.96
N ALA A 82 -7.77 4.37 2.27
CA ALA A 82 -7.36 5.64 2.89
C ALA A 82 -6.21 6.34 2.15
N TYR A 83 -5.15 5.62 1.79
CA TYR A 83 -3.99 6.18 1.09
C TYR A 83 -4.32 6.63 -0.34
N LEU A 84 -5.30 6.02 -1.00
CA LEU A 84 -5.70 6.37 -2.36
C LEU A 84 -6.62 7.60 -2.41
N GLN A 85 -7.12 8.06 -1.28
CA GLN A 85 -7.94 9.26 -1.19
C GLN A 85 -7.10 10.55 -1.09
N ALA A 86 -5.83 10.44 -0.77
CA ALA A 86 -4.92 11.57 -0.70
C ALA A 86 -4.19 11.77 -2.03
N GLU A 87 -4.15 13.01 -2.50
CA GLU A 87 -3.35 13.38 -3.65
C GLU A 87 -1.87 13.42 -3.30
N ILE A 88 -1.04 12.91 -4.21
CA ILE A 88 0.41 13.02 -4.08
C ILE A 88 0.83 14.43 -4.46
N THR A 89 1.35 15.18 -3.51
CA THR A 89 1.90 16.52 -3.71
C THR A 89 3.44 16.50 -3.70
N GLY A 90 4.07 17.56 -4.18
CA GLY A 90 5.53 17.70 -4.17
C GLY A 90 6.20 17.20 -5.45
N THR A 91 7.32 16.50 -5.32
CA THR A 91 8.09 16.05 -6.47
C THR A 91 7.35 15.00 -7.29
N LYS A 92 7.22 15.27 -8.59
CA LYS A 92 6.55 14.35 -9.51
C LYS A 92 7.20 12.96 -9.45
N THR A 93 6.38 11.96 -9.18
CA THR A 93 6.81 10.57 -9.05
C THR A 93 6.18 9.72 -10.16
N TRP A 94 7.01 9.03 -10.90
CA TRP A 94 6.62 8.06 -11.91
C TRP A 94 6.62 6.66 -11.33
N VAL A 95 5.66 5.86 -11.72
CA VAL A 95 5.50 4.50 -11.22
C VAL A 95 5.61 3.52 -12.36
N GLU A 96 6.55 2.60 -12.27
CA GLU A 96 6.70 1.48 -13.19
C GLU A 96 5.74 0.36 -12.79
N LEU A 97 4.85 -0.02 -13.71
CA LEU A 97 3.94 -1.15 -13.53
C LEU A 97 4.60 -2.45 -14.00
N PRO A 98 4.35 -3.57 -13.30
CA PRO A 98 4.78 -4.89 -13.79
C PRO A 98 4.21 -5.17 -15.19
N PRO A 99 4.97 -5.82 -16.09
CA PRO A 99 4.51 -6.09 -17.46
C PRO A 99 3.15 -6.79 -17.55
N GLY A 100 2.86 -7.70 -16.62
CA GLY A 100 1.56 -8.40 -16.55
C GLY A 100 0.36 -7.50 -16.24
N ARG A 101 0.59 -6.22 -15.93
CA ARG A 101 -0.46 -5.21 -15.64
C ARG A 101 -0.50 -4.09 -16.66
N TRP A 102 0.27 -4.20 -17.73
CA TRP A 102 0.22 -3.23 -18.80
C TRP A 102 -1.10 -3.36 -19.57
N PRO A 103 -1.78 -2.25 -19.87
CA PRO A 103 -2.93 -2.27 -20.76
C PRO A 103 -2.56 -2.83 -22.13
N ASP A 104 -3.44 -3.58 -22.75
CA ASP A 104 -3.20 -4.17 -24.10
C ASP A 104 -2.80 -3.11 -25.14
N ALA A 105 -3.30 -1.90 -25.01
CA ALA A 105 -2.95 -0.79 -25.88
C ALA A 105 -1.44 -0.45 -25.84
N TRP A 106 -0.77 -0.67 -24.73
CA TRP A 106 0.66 -0.41 -24.60
C TRP A 106 1.51 -1.41 -25.36
N PHE A 107 1.08 -2.67 -25.44
CA PHE A 107 1.78 -3.70 -26.22
C PHE A 107 1.76 -3.42 -27.73
N ARG A 108 0.71 -2.75 -28.22
CA ARG A 108 0.59 -2.39 -29.64
C ARG A 108 1.58 -1.30 -30.06
N ASN A 109 1.97 -0.45 -29.13
CA ASN A 109 2.85 0.70 -29.36
C ASN A 109 4.26 0.51 -28.79
N ALA A 110 4.54 -0.63 -28.18
CA ALA A 110 5.90 -0.94 -27.73
C ALA A 110 6.82 -1.00 -28.96
N PRO A 111 7.94 -0.26 -28.98
CA PRO A 111 8.92 -0.44 -30.03
C PRO A 111 9.33 -1.90 -30.00
N ARG A 112 9.14 -2.62 -31.10
CA ARG A 112 9.65 -3.98 -31.25
C ARG A 112 11.15 -3.84 -31.07
N GLY A 113 11.67 -4.40 -29.97
CA GLY A 113 13.08 -4.37 -29.68
C GLY A 113 13.81 -4.86 -30.92
N GLY A 114 14.62 -3.99 -31.49
CA GLY A 114 15.53 -4.37 -32.53
C GLY A 114 16.46 -5.43 -31.99
N GLU A 115 16.74 -6.41 -32.84
CA GLU A 115 17.78 -7.38 -32.69
C GLU A 115 19.15 -6.74 -32.42
#